data_25676da81256b275aa8efebc947d03ea
#
_entry.id   25676da81256b275aa8efebc947d03ea
#
_cell.length_a   1.000
_cell.length_b   1.000
_cell.length_c   1.000
_cell.angle_alpha   90.00
_cell.angle_beta   90.00
_cell.angle_gamma   90.00
#
_symmetry.space_group_name_H-M   'P 1'
#
loop_
_entity.id
_entity.type
_entity.pdbx_description
1 polymer ?
#
loop_
_entity_poly.entity_id
_entity_poly.type
_entity_poly.pdbx_seq_one_letter_code
_entity_poly.pdbx_strand_id
1 'polypeptide(L)'
;MNDAMPEHHTATMIEPTIALMPLTSPSSASAKPKRPPPSECGDLPFVIKRDGTWLYQGSPIGRRELVCLFSSVLKREPDGSYWLETPAERGRIEVEDTPWLAVEMDWSGDGASQTLSFRTNVDQVVAAGPEHPIRVCTDRMTHEPVPYIRIRGGEDGTPPLEARISRAVYYELVALAVPCRLCGRDVLGVWSQNRFFSLGEITHCEDVDCSDCEDDDLDDLDEPTRS
;
A
#
# COMPACT_ATOMS: atom_id res chain seq x y z
N MET A 1 -22.30 92.96 10.35
CA MET A 1 -21.33 93.98 9.97
C MET A 1 -20.18 93.21 9.35
N ASN A 2 -20.06 93.47 8.07
CA ASN A 2 -18.89 93.26 7.17
C ASN A 2 -18.34 91.84 7.10
N ASP A 3 -18.57 91.11 6.05
CA ASP A 3 -18.24 91.37 4.63
C ASP A 3 -16.77 91.10 4.32
N ALA A 4 -16.58 90.07 3.52
CA ALA A 4 -15.66 90.09 2.39
C ALA A 4 -15.22 88.62 2.00
N MET A 5 -15.84 88.15 0.99
CA MET A 5 -15.12 87.25 0.06
C MET A 5 -14.03 88.04 -0.65
N PRO A 6 -12.91 87.44 -1.02
CA PRO A 6 -12.78 87.18 -2.46
C PRO A 6 -11.97 85.93 -2.83
N GLU A 7 -12.30 85.49 -3.97
CA GLU A 7 -11.53 85.19 -5.20
C GLU A 7 -10.96 83.77 -5.43
N HIS A 8 -11.47 83.30 -6.50
CA HIS A 8 -11.08 82.10 -7.23
C HIS A 8 -9.62 82.14 -7.73
N HIS A 9 -8.84 81.13 -7.36
CA HIS A 9 -7.65 80.76 -8.17
C HIS A 9 -7.84 79.43 -8.81
N THR A 10 -8.02 79.49 -10.14
CA THR A 10 -8.01 78.36 -11.03
C THR A 10 -6.60 77.73 -11.09
N ALA A 11 -6.38 76.64 -10.40
CA ALA A 11 -5.14 75.87 -10.54
C ALA A 11 -5.29 74.85 -11.70
N THR A 12 -4.54 75.09 -12.75
CA THR A 12 -4.36 74.22 -13.91
C THR A 12 -3.76 72.90 -13.43
N MET A 13 -4.53 71.84 -13.52
CA MET A 13 -4.03 70.46 -13.32
C MET A 13 -3.16 70.04 -14.51
N ILE A 14 -1.87 69.93 -14.26
CA ILE A 14 -0.93 69.23 -15.18
C ILE A 14 -0.98 67.77 -14.83
N GLU A 15 -1.59 66.97 -15.67
CA GLU A 15 -1.51 65.53 -15.58
C GLU A 15 -0.12 65.02 -15.93
N PRO A 16 0.59 64.25 -15.08
CA PRO A 16 1.77 63.51 -15.51
C PRO A 16 1.38 62.26 -16.29
N THR A 17 1.62 62.29 -17.59
CA THR A 17 1.57 61.10 -18.43
C THR A 17 2.63 60.10 -17.95
N ILE A 18 2.23 59.10 -17.18
CA ILE A 18 3.07 57.97 -16.82
C ILE A 18 3.14 57.03 -18.04
N ALA A 19 4.24 57.05 -18.73
CA ALA A 19 4.52 56.10 -19.77
C ALA A 19 4.66 54.71 -19.17
N LEU A 20 3.68 53.84 -19.47
CA LEU A 20 3.67 52.41 -19.10
C LEU A 20 4.75 51.70 -19.92
N MET A 21 5.94 51.49 -19.32
CA MET A 21 6.93 50.62 -19.87
C MET A 21 6.46 49.15 -19.67
N PRO A 22 6.52 48.28 -20.69
CA PRO A 22 6.22 46.85 -20.51
C PRO A 22 7.30 46.22 -19.65
N LEU A 23 6.90 45.73 -18.48
CA LEU A 23 7.70 44.82 -17.66
C LEU A 23 7.90 43.52 -18.43
N THR A 24 9.03 43.40 -19.13
CA THR A 24 9.51 42.11 -19.62
C THR A 24 9.94 41.28 -18.41
N SER A 25 9.10 40.38 -18.02
CA SER A 25 9.41 39.33 -17.03
C SER A 25 10.55 38.47 -17.60
N PRO A 26 11.67 38.28 -16.89
CA PRO A 26 12.62 37.27 -17.24
C PRO A 26 12.06 35.92 -16.89
N SER A 27 11.41 35.26 -17.84
CA SER A 27 11.12 33.81 -17.76
C SER A 27 12.43 33.06 -18.00
N SER A 28 13.26 32.96 -16.99
CA SER A 28 14.28 31.94 -16.91
C SER A 28 13.81 30.84 -16.00
N ALA A 29 12.94 29.96 -16.51
CA ALA A 29 12.80 28.64 -15.95
C ALA A 29 14.17 27.96 -16.10
N SER A 30 14.96 28.03 -15.02
CA SER A 30 16.18 27.24 -14.86
C SER A 30 15.75 25.77 -14.88
N ALA A 31 15.80 25.17 -16.06
CA ALA A 31 15.68 23.73 -16.21
C ALA A 31 16.86 23.12 -15.45
N LYS A 32 16.58 22.51 -14.30
CA LYS A 32 17.57 21.68 -13.58
C LYS A 32 18.18 20.72 -14.60
N PRO A 33 19.52 20.61 -14.68
CA PRO A 33 20.17 19.69 -15.61
C PRO A 33 19.59 18.30 -15.41
N LYS A 34 19.00 17.74 -16.46
CA LYS A 34 18.42 16.39 -16.46
C LYS A 34 19.57 15.43 -16.22
N ARG A 35 19.60 14.80 -15.01
CA ARG A 35 20.63 13.84 -14.66
C ARG A 35 20.62 12.72 -15.70
N PRO A 36 21.79 12.22 -16.15
CA PRO A 36 21.82 11.07 -17.05
C PRO A 36 21.13 9.86 -16.39
N PRO A 37 20.49 8.99 -17.18
CA PRO A 37 19.86 7.80 -16.66
C PRO A 37 20.92 6.91 -15.96
N PRO A 38 20.53 6.13 -14.93
CA PRO A 38 21.44 5.22 -14.26
C PRO A 38 21.97 4.16 -15.24
N SER A 39 23.20 3.74 -15.04
CA SER A 39 23.83 2.66 -15.82
C SER A 39 23.17 1.33 -15.46
N GLU A 40 22.80 0.51 -16.47
CA GLU A 40 22.27 -0.82 -16.23
C GLU A 40 23.39 -1.84 -15.98
N CYS A 41 23.33 -2.51 -14.83
CA CYS A 41 24.29 -3.54 -14.42
C CYS A 41 23.81 -4.97 -14.73
N GLY A 42 22.64 -5.14 -15.39
CA GLY A 42 22.04 -6.44 -15.64
C GLY A 42 21.40 -7.04 -14.38
N ASP A 43 21.48 -8.39 -14.26
CA ASP A 43 20.92 -9.09 -13.10
C ASP A 43 21.88 -8.99 -11.91
N LEU A 44 21.35 -8.51 -10.79
CA LEU A 44 22.08 -8.47 -9.53
C LEU A 44 21.81 -9.75 -8.72
N PRO A 45 22.80 -10.26 -7.97
CA PRO A 45 22.67 -11.51 -7.22
C PRO A 45 21.87 -11.35 -5.92
N PHE A 46 20.73 -10.65 -6.00
CA PHE A 46 19.78 -10.48 -4.90
C PHE A 46 18.55 -11.33 -5.15
N VAL A 47 18.10 -12.03 -4.12
CA VAL A 47 16.85 -12.77 -4.10
C VAL A 47 16.06 -12.39 -2.86
N ILE A 48 14.80 -12.03 -3.01
CA ILE A 48 13.88 -11.83 -1.89
C ILE A 48 12.96 -13.04 -1.83
N LYS A 49 13.05 -13.78 -0.72
CA LYS A 49 12.25 -14.96 -0.47
C LYS A 49 10.83 -14.60 -0.07
N ARG A 50 9.90 -15.55 -0.22
CA ARG A 50 8.48 -15.41 0.17
C ARG A 50 8.28 -15.08 1.66
N ASP A 51 9.22 -15.47 2.52
CA ASP A 51 9.22 -15.16 3.96
C ASP A 51 9.80 -13.79 4.31
N GLY A 52 10.15 -12.98 3.29
CA GLY A 52 10.74 -11.66 3.44
C GLY A 52 12.24 -11.65 3.70
N THR A 53 12.91 -12.80 3.62
CA THR A 53 14.38 -12.90 3.76
C THR A 53 15.07 -12.41 2.49
N TRP A 54 16.00 -11.48 2.65
CA TRP A 54 16.85 -10.99 1.56
C TRP A 54 18.14 -11.78 1.50
N LEU A 55 18.44 -12.35 0.34
CA LEU A 55 19.69 -13.05 0.06
C LEU A 55 20.57 -12.18 -0.86
N TYR A 56 21.87 -12.22 -0.63
CA TYR A 56 22.89 -11.73 -1.55
C TYR A 56 23.88 -12.84 -1.84
N GLN A 57 24.05 -13.20 -3.12
CA GLN A 57 24.85 -14.34 -3.56
C GLN A 57 24.50 -15.66 -2.81
N GLY A 58 23.20 -15.89 -2.60
CA GLY A 58 22.69 -17.06 -1.89
C GLY A 58 22.79 -17.03 -0.36
N SER A 59 23.43 -16.01 0.22
CA SER A 59 23.58 -15.88 1.68
C SER A 59 22.62 -14.82 2.25
N PRO A 60 21.96 -15.06 3.41
CA PRO A 60 21.08 -14.09 4.05
C PRO A 60 21.81 -12.80 4.44
N ILE A 61 21.18 -11.66 4.18
CA ILE A 61 21.68 -10.36 4.64
C ILE A 61 21.27 -10.17 6.09
N GLY A 62 22.20 -10.39 7.02
CA GLY A 62 21.96 -10.29 8.46
C GLY A 62 21.84 -8.87 9.01
N ARG A 63 22.23 -7.85 8.24
CA ARG A 63 22.17 -6.45 8.66
C ARG A 63 20.87 -5.82 8.21
N ARG A 64 19.97 -5.57 9.16
CA ARG A 64 18.65 -4.99 8.89
C ARG A 64 18.75 -3.63 8.19
N GLU A 65 19.71 -2.79 8.59
CA GLU A 65 19.91 -1.46 7.99
C GLU A 65 20.25 -1.54 6.51
N LEU A 66 20.95 -2.56 6.06
CA LEU A 66 21.22 -2.80 4.63
C LEU A 66 19.96 -3.22 3.90
N VAL A 67 19.14 -4.08 4.48
CA VAL A 67 17.84 -4.47 3.91
C VAL A 67 16.93 -3.26 3.77
N CYS A 68 16.84 -2.42 4.80
CA CYS A 68 16.08 -1.18 4.76
C CYS A 68 16.59 -0.22 3.66
N LEU A 69 17.90 -0.10 3.51
CA LEU A 69 18.52 0.73 2.48
C LEU A 69 18.17 0.22 1.06
N PHE A 70 18.37 -1.07 0.79
CA PHE A 70 18.02 -1.66 -0.51
C PHE A 70 16.52 -1.59 -0.76
N SER A 71 15.71 -1.81 0.25
CA SER A 71 14.26 -1.67 0.20
C SER A 71 13.83 -0.25 -0.24
N SER A 72 14.55 0.79 0.19
CA SER A 72 14.24 2.19 -0.15
C SER A 72 14.44 2.53 -1.63
N VAL A 73 15.37 1.83 -2.29
CA VAL A 73 15.72 2.03 -3.72
C VAL A 73 15.09 0.97 -4.63
N LEU A 74 14.22 0.12 -4.09
CA LEU A 74 13.50 -0.89 -4.86
C LEU A 74 12.43 -0.25 -5.72
N LYS A 75 12.32 -0.68 -6.98
CA LYS A 75 11.29 -0.30 -7.94
C LYS A 75 10.66 -1.53 -8.58
N ARG A 76 9.47 -1.36 -9.11
CA ARG A 76 8.80 -2.36 -9.93
C ARG A 76 8.49 -1.75 -11.29
N GLU A 77 8.92 -2.41 -12.34
CA GLU A 77 8.71 -1.96 -13.72
C GLU A 77 7.32 -2.38 -14.24
N PRO A 78 6.84 -1.80 -15.34
CA PRO A 78 5.55 -2.15 -15.93
C PRO A 78 5.40 -3.61 -16.34
N ASP A 79 6.51 -4.30 -16.65
CA ASP A 79 6.55 -5.73 -16.94
C ASP A 79 6.44 -6.62 -15.70
N GLY A 80 6.40 -6.01 -14.50
CA GLY A 80 6.34 -6.69 -13.21
C GLY A 80 7.69 -7.03 -12.61
N SER A 81 8.80 -6.81 -13.31
CA SER A 81 10.15 -7.08 -12.81
C SER A 81 10.54 -6.11 -11.68
N TYR A 82 11.41 -6.58 -10.78
CA TYR A 82 11.91 -5.80 -9.65
C TYR A 82 13.34 -5.34 -9.91
N TRP A 83 13.63 -4.10 -9.56
CA TRP A 83 14.90 -3.44 -9.78
C TRP A 83 15.37 -2.68 -8.55
N LEU A 84 16.65 -2.76 -8.25
CA LEU A 84 17.31 -1.82 -7.33
C LEU A 84 17.88 -0.68 -8.17
N GLU A 85 17.42 0.55 -7.91
CA GLU A 85 17.81 1.73 -8.69
C GLU A 85 18.36 2.82 -7.79
N THR A 86 19.64 3.11 -7.98
CA THR A 86 20.33 4.25 -7.39
C THR A 86 20.49 5.37 -8.43
N PRO A 87 20.92 6.57 -8.05
CA PRO A 87 21.19 7.62 -9.02
C PRO A 87 22.29 7.30 -10.04
N ALA A 88 23.14 6.32 -9.78
CA ALA A 88 24.28 5.95 -10.63
C ALA A 88 24.03 4.66 -11.42
N GLU A 89 23.38 3.67 -10.78
CA GLU A 89 23.29 2.31 -11.30
C GLU A 89 21.90 1.73 -11.03
N ARG A 90 21.47 0.84 -11.92
CA ARG A 90 20.26 0.02 -11.71
C ARG A 90 20.54 -1.43 -12.12
N GLY A 91 19.93 -2.35 -11.40
CA GLY A 91 20.02 -3.76 -11.73
C GLY A 91 18.79 -4.52 -11.29
N ARG A 92 18.47 -5.58 -12.07
CA ARG A 92 17.30 -6.44 -11.82
C ARG A 92 17.58 -7.39 -10.68
N ILE A 93 16.56 -7.69 -9.89
CA ILE A 93 16.62 -8.68 -8.79
C ILE A 93 15.48 -9.68 -8.89
N GLU A 94 15.64 -10.81 -8.23
CA GLU A 94 14.61 -11.84 -8.12
C GLU A 94 13.77 -11.62 -6.85
N VAL A 95 12.45 -11.73 -6.99
CA VAL A 95 11.49 -11.67 -5.87
C VAL A 95 10.49 -12.80 -6.04
N GLU A 96 10.41 -13.71 -5.07
CA GLU A 96 9.56 -14.92 -5.16
C GLU A 96 8.06 -14.58 -5.08
N ASP A 97 7.68 -13.55 -4.33
CA ASP A 97 6.29 -13.13 -4.17
C ASP A 97 6.22 -11.59 -4.07
N THR A 98 6.49 -11.04 -2.88
CA THR A 98 6.52 -9.62 -2.62
C THR A 98 7.80 -9.24 -1.87
N PRO A 99 8.25 -7.98 -2.00
CA PRO A 99 9.50 -7.57 -1.35
C PRO A 99 9.41 -7.45 0.17
N TRP A 100 8.20 -7.36 0.72
CA TRP A 100 7.99 -7.16 2.14
C TRP A 100 6.93 -8.09 2.70
N LEU A 101 7.02 -8.29 4.03
CA LEU A 101 6.04 -9.00 4.83
C LEU A 101 5.47 -8.04 5.88
N ALA A 102 4.15 -7.88 5.95
CA ALA A 102 3.48 -7.19 7.05
C ALA A 102 3.43 -8.15 8.26
N VAL A 103 4.18 -7.80 9.31
CA VAL A 103 4.46 -8.67 10.45
C VAL A 103 3.69 -8.30 11.70
N GLU A 104 3.14 -7.09 11.75
CA GLU A 104 2.33 -6.59 12.86
C GLU A 104 1.18 -5.74 12.33
N MET A 105 0.10 -5.72 13.07
CA MET A 105 -1.07 -4.88 12.83
C MET A 105 -1.52 -4.25 14.15
N ASP A 106 -1.85 -2.95 14.08
CA ASP A 106 -2.53 -2.22 15.13
C ASP A 106 -3.81 -1.60 14.57
N TRP A 107 -4.80 -1.36 15.43
CA TRP A 107 -6.00 -0.64 15.03
C TRP A 107 -6.40 0.40 16.06
N SER A 108 -7.07 1.44 15.60
CA SER A 108 -7.62 2.50 16.43
C SER A 108 -8.98 2.94 15.89
N GLY A 109 -9.88 3.37 16.79
CA GLY A 109 -11.25 3.73 16.44
C GLY A 109 -12.17 2.54 16.26
N ASP A 110 -13.40 2.79 15.81
CA ASP A 110 -14.48 1.82 15.72
C ASP A 110 -15.19 1.86 14.37
N GLY A 111 -15.76 0.72 13.98
CA GLY A 111 -16.63 0.57 12.82
C GLY A 111 -15.97 1.06 11.52
N ALA A 112 -16.69 1.84 10.70
CA ALA A 112 -16.18 2.28 9.40
C ALA A 112 -15.02 3.28 9.52
N SER A 113 -14.96 4.06 10.60
CA SER A 113 -13.94 5.09 10.83
C SER A 113 -12.64 4.56 11.46
N GLN A 114 -12.61 3.27 11.84
CA GLN A 114 -11.39 2.67 12.37
C GLN A 114 -10.23 2.79 11.38
N THR A 115 -9.02 2.78 11.88
CA THR A 115 -7.79 2.78 11.09
C THR A 115 -6.97 1.54 11.43
N LEU A 116 -6.69 0.73 10.42
CA LEU A 116 -5.81 -0.44 10.52
C LEU A 116 -4.42 -0.04 10.03
N SER A 117 -3.41 -0.19 10.88
CA SER A 117 -2.02 0.12 10.58
C SER A 117 -1.18 -1.15 10.53
N PHE A 118 -0.36 -1.29 9.51
CA PHE A 118 0.49 -2.46 9.31
C PHE A 118 1.95 -2.07 9.35
N ARG A 119 2.75 -2.82 10.10
CA ARG A 119 4.20 -2.69 10.13
C ARG A 119 4.86 -3.82 9.34
N THR A 120 5.76 -3.45 8.44
CA THR A 120 6.51 -4.41 7.63
C THR A 120 7.77 -4.90 8.35
N ASN A 121 8.36 -6.00 7.84
CA ASN A 121 9.63 -6.54 8.31
C ASN A 121 10.84 -5.60 8.13
N VAL A 122 10.66 -4.47 7.43
CA VAL A 122 11.64 -3.38 7.28
C VAL A 122 11.24 -2.11 8.05
N ASP A 123 10.34 -2.23 9.04
CA ASP A 123 9.83 -1.14 9.90
C ASP A 123 9.05 -0.04 9.19
N GLN A 124 8.63 -0.24 7.96
CA GLN A 124 7.72 0.67 7.31
C GLN A 124 6.31 0.46 7.85
N VAL A 125 5.67 1.54 8.30
CA VAL A 125 4.29 1.54 8.77
C VAL A 125 3.40 2.21 7.74
N VAL A 126 2.29 1.57 7.40
CA VAL A 126 1.26 2.10 6.50
C VAL A 126 -0.13 1.88 7.10
N ALA A 127 -1.03 2.82 6.88
CA ALA A 127 -2.43 2.68 7.27
C ALA A 127 -3.26 2.22 6.07
N ALA A 128 -4.02 1.14 6.23
CA ALA A 128 -4.91 0.67 5.18
C ALA A 128 -5.96 1.74 4.83
N GLY A 129 -6.11 2.03 3.57
CA GLY A 129 -6.96 3.10 3.07
C GLY A 129 -6.92 3.21 1.54
N PRO A 130 -7.36 4.34 0.98
CA PRO A 130 -7.34 4.55 -0.48
C PRO A 130 -5.94 4.45 -1.10
N GLU A 131 -4.91 4.93 -0.39
CA GLU A 131 -3.52 4.90 -0.86
C GLU A 131 -2.85 3.54 -0.64
N HIS A 132 -3.25 2.83 0.43
CA HIS A 132 -2.73 1.53 0.82
C HIS A 132 -3.86 0.49 0.91
N PRO A 133 -4.50 0.13 -0.21
CA PRO A 133 -5.59 -0.84 -0.19
C PRO A 133 -5.11 -2.24 0.16
N ILE A 134 -5.97 -2.96 0.89
CA ILE A 134 -5.83 -4.40 1.12
C ILE A 134 -6.50 -5.12 -0.05
N ARG A 135 -5.87 -6.18 -0.56
CA ARG A 135 -6.45 -7.14 -1.49
C ARG A 135 -6.14 -8.56 -1.06
N VAL A 136 -7.04 -9.46 -1.38
CA VAL A 136 -6.84 -10.89 -1.15
C VAL A 136 -6.88 -11.60 -2.48
N CYS A 137 -5.90 -12.46 -2.71
CA CYS A 137 -5.84 -13.38 -3.85
C CYS A 137 -5.98 -14.81 -3.34
N THR A 138 -6.50 -15.70 -4.17
CA THR A 138 -6.49 -17.14 -3.88
C THR A 138 -5.24 -17.77 -4.47
N ASP A 139 -4.48 -18.48 -3.66
CA ASP A 139 -3.35 -19.28 -4.16
C ASP A 139 -3.87 -20.38 -5.08
N ARG A 140 -3.27 -20.52 -6.25
CA ARG A 140 -3.75 -21.47 -7.28
C ARG A 140 -3.56 -22.93 -6.92
N MET A 141 -2.60 -23.22 -6.07
CA MET A 141 -2.25 -24.60 -5.69
C MET A 141 -2.94 -25.05 -4.41
N THR A 142 -2.98 -24.16 -3.39
CA THR A 142 -3.53 -24.48 -2.08
C THR A 142 -4.96 -24.01 -1.90
N HIS A 143 -5.46 -23.16 -2.81
CA HIS A 143 -6.75 -22.48 -2.71
C HIS A 143 -6.91 -21.61 -1.43
N GLU A 144 -5.82 -21.39 -0.70
CA GLU A 144 -5.82 -20.53 0.49
C GLU A 144 -5.86 -19.04 0.11
N PRO A 145 -6.51 -18.21 0.92
CA PRO A 145 -6.47 -16.76 0.75
C PRO A 145 -5.07 -16.21 1.06
N VAL A 146 -4.53 -15.40 0.19
CA VAL A 146 -3.25 -14.71 0.36
C VAL A 146 -3.50 -13.20 0.35
N PRO A 147 -3.44 -12.57 1.52
CA PRO A 147 -3.69 -11.14 1.67
C PRO A 147 -2.42 -10.32 1.41
N TYR A 148 -2.61 -9.17 0.77
CA TYR A 148 -1.57 -8.19 0.47
C TYR A 148 -2.03 -6.79 0.83
N ILE A 149 -1.10 -5.93 1.19
CA ILE A 149 -1.33 -4.49 1.34
C ILE A 149 -0.37 -3.71 0.43
N ARG A 150 -0.90 -2.73 -0.29
CA ARG A 150 -0.06 -1.86 -1.10
C ARG A 150 0.80 -0.96 -0.21
N ILE A 151 2.09 -0.89 -0.50
CA ILE A 151 3.04 -0.07 0.23
C ILE A 151 3.36 1.22 -0.53
N ARG A 152 3.59 1.12 -1.86
CA ARG A 152 3.83 2.30 -2.71
C ARG A 152 3.68 1.96 -4.19
N GLY A 153 3.59 3.00 -5.02
CA GLY A 153 3.45 2.86 -6.48
C GLY A 153 2.06 2.41 -6.91
N GLY A 154 1.90 2.13 -8.19
CA GLY A 154 0.64 1.73 -8.80
C GLY A 154 -0.26 2.90 -9.23
N GLU A 155 0.21 4.14 -9.14
CA GLU A 155 -0.55 5.34 -9.50
C GLU A 155 -0.45 5.65 -11.00
N ASP A 156 0.70 5.36 -11.60
CA ASP A 156 1.01 5.65 -13.01
C ASP A 156 0.79 4.44 -13.94
N GLY A 157 -0.04 3.47 -13.52
CA GLY A 157 -0.23 2.23 -14.28
C GLY A 157 0.91 1.22 -14.14
N THR A 158 1.95 1.51 -13.36
CA THR A 158 2.97 0.54 -12.97
C THR A 158 2.41 -0.40 -11.90
N PRO A 159 2.83 -1.67 -11.86
CA PRO A 159 2.41 -2.57 -10.79
C PRO A 159 2.86 -2.03 -9.43
N PRO A 160 1.98 -2.07 -8.39
CA PRO A 160 2.35 -1.59 -7.07
C PRO A 160 3.41 -2.47 -6.42
N LEU A 161 4.18 -1.87 -5.51
CA LEU A 161 5.00 -2.57 -4.54
C LEU A 161 4.13 -2.87 -3.32
N GLU A 162 4.02 -4.14 -2.96
CA GLU A 162 3.12 -4.64 -1.94
C GLU A 162 3.88 -5.39 -0.85
N ALA A 163 3.28 -5.49 0.32
CA ALA A 163 3.66 -6.43 1.35
C ALA A 163 2.63 -7.54 1.45
N ARG A 164 3.07 -8.79 1.53
CA ARG A 164 2.22 -9.90 1.92
C ARG A 164 1.91 -9.78 3.40
N ILE A 165 0.66 -9.91 3.78
CA ILE A 165 0.26 -9.94 5.18
C ILE A 165 0.59 -11.34 5.73
N SER A 166 1.34 -11.42 6.83
CA SER A 166 1.71 -12.69 7.45
C SER A 166 0.47 -13.45 7.93
N ARG A 167 0.55 -14.77 8.03
CA ARG A 167 -0.57 -15.60 8.47
C ARG A 167 -1.08 -15.19 9.87
N ALA A 168 -0.18 -14.84 10.78
CA ALA A 168 -0.55 -14.40 12.12
C ALA A 168 -1.37 -13.10 12.07
N VAL A 169 -0.89 -12.11 11.36
CA VAL A 169 -1.58 -10.82 11.15
C VAL A 169 -2.89 -10.99 10.39
N TYR A 170 -2.96 -11.94 9.45
CA TYR A 170 -4.21 -12.21 8.74
C TYR A 170 -5.29 -12.78 9.68
N TYR A 171 -4.94 -13.62 10.64
CA TYR A 171 -5.91 -14.09 11.65
C TYR A 171 -6.42 -12.94 12.54
N GLU A 172 -5.54 -12.01 12.93
CA GLU A 172 -5.95 -10.82 13.67
C GLU A 172 -6.90 -9.94 12.82
N LEU A 173 -6.59 -9.80 11.53
CA LEU A 173 -7.42 -9.06 10.58
C LEU A 173 -8.80 -9.70 10.42
N VAL A 174 -8.86 -11.02 10.29
CA VAL A 174 -10.13 -11.77 10.18
C VAL A 174 -10.96 -11.66 11.46
N ALA A 175 -10.32 -11.58 12.64
CA ALA A 175 -11.03 -11.39 13.91
C ALA A 175 -11.78 -10.03 14.00
N LEU A 176 -11.36 -9.04 13.23
CA LEU A 176 -12.03 -7.73 13.11
C LEU A 176 -13.04 -7.67 11.95
N ALA A 177 -13.17 -8.76 11.19
CA ALA A 177 -14.00 -8.77 10.00
C ALA A 177 -15.49 -8.79 10.33
N VAL A 178 -16.25 -8.08 9.52
CA VAL A 178 -17.70 -8.00 9.58
C VAL A 178 -18.33 -8.44 8.26
N PRO A 179 -19.53 -9.06 8.30
CA PRO A 179 -20.24 -9.39 7.08
C PRO A 179 -20.75 -8.11 6.39
N CYS A 180 -20.68 -8.08 5.09
CA CYS A 180 -21.19 -6.99 4.26
C CYS A 180 -21.74 -7.56 2.95
N ARG A 181 -22.76 -6.89 2.36
CA ARG A 181 -23.28 -7.28 1.06
C ARG A 181 -22.73 -6.38 -0.03
N LEU A 182 -21.88 -6.95 -0.90
CA LEU A 182 -21.25 -6.27 -2.02
C LEU A 182 -21.72 -6.86 -3.33
N CYS A 183 -22.32 -6.02 -4.19
CA CYS A 183 -22.80 -6.45 -5.51
C CYS A 183 -23.69 -7.70 -5.48
N GLY A 184 -24.53 -7.85 -4.43
CA GLY A 184 -25.43 -8.98 -4.26
C GLY A 184 -24.80 -10.24 -3.65
N ARG A 185 -23.52 -10.23 -3.32
CA ARG A 185 -22.79 -11.31 -2.65
C ARG A 185 -22.53 -10.96 -1.21
N ASP A 186 -22.66 -11.94 -0.32
CA ASP A 186 -22.30 -11.80 1.07
C ASP A 186 -20.79 -12.05 1.23
N VAL A 187 -20.09 -11.06 1.76
CA VAL A 187 -18.64 -11.08 1.91
C VAL A 187 -18.24 -10.78 3.34
N LEU A 188 -17.15 -11.37 3.77
CA LEU A 188 -16.49 -11.02 5.02
C LEU A 188 -15.39 -10.00 4.70
N GLY A 189 -15.29 -8.93 5.47
CA GLY A 189 -14.28 -7.93 5.26
C GLY A 189 -14.10 -6.97 6.42
N VAL A 190 -13.17 -6.07 6.29
CA VAL A 190 -12.80 -5.10 7.32
C VAL A 190 -12.95 -3.67 6.81
N TRP A 191 -13.28 -2.77 7.73
CA TRP A 191 -13.27 -1.35 7.48
C TRP A 191 -11.92 -0.75 7.87
N SER A 192 -11.46 0.22 7.11
CA SER A 192 -10.37 1.11 7.51
C SER A 192 -10.48 2.43 6.75
N GLN A 193 -10.39 3.56 7.45
CA GLN A 193 -10.51 4.91 6.89
C GLN A 193 -11.75 5.08 5.99
N ASN A 194 -12.90 4.63 6.48
CA ASN A 194 -14.19 4.64 5.77
C ASN A 194 -14.20 3.84 4.45
N ARG A 195 -13.27 2.91 4.27
CA ARG A 195 -13.21 2.02 3.12
C ARG A 195 -13.34 0.57 3.57
N PHE A 196 -14.17 -0.17 2.86
CA PHE A 196 -14.35 -1.60 3.09
C PHE A 196 -13.39 -2.41 2.21
N PHE A 197 -12.70 -3.37 2.82
CA PHE A 197 -11.80 -4.30 2.16
C PHE A 197 -12.35 -5.72 2.34
N SER A 198 -12.75 -6.36 1.24
CA SER A 198 -13.22 -7.74 1.25
C SER A 198 -12.06 -8.69 1.49
N LEU A 199 -12.24 -9.64 2.42
CA LEU A 199 -11.30 -10.72 2.72
C LEU A 199 -11.68 -12.05 2.06
N GLY A 200 -12.98 -12.22 1.74
CA GLY A 200 -13.49 -13.41 1.08
C GLY A 200 -15.00 -13.43 0.98
N GLU A 201 -15.54 -14.35 0.21
CA GLU A 201 -16.98 -14.59 0.10
C GLU A 201 -17.45 -15.49 1.25
N ILE A 202 -18.65 -15.22 1.77
CA ILE A 202 -19.30 -16.09 2.75
C ILE A 202 -20.10 -17.11 1.95
N THR A 203 -19.64 -18.36 1.91
CA THR A 203 -20.44 -19.47 1.39
C THR A 203 -21.36 -19.92 2.50
N HIS A 204 -22.68 -19.80 2.29
CA HIS A 204 -23.65 -20.42 3.17
C HIS A 204 -23.57 -21.94 2.95
N CYS A 205 -23.45 -22.68 4.05
CA CYS A 205 -23.39 -24.16 4.04
C CYS A 205 -24.71 -24.82 3.55
N GLU A 206 -25.70 -24.03 3.07
CA GLU A 206 -26.95 -24.57 2.55
C GLU A 206 -26.77 -25.31 1.20
N ASP A 207 -25.63 -25.12 0.53
CA ASP A 207 -25.31 -25.81 -0.73
C ASP A 207 -24.39 -27.05 -0.53
N VAL A 208 -23.99 -27.36 0.69
CA VAL A 208 -23.30 -28.62 0.99
C VAL A 208 -24.36 -29.59 1.48
N ASP A 209 -24.75 -30.49 0.59
CA ASP A 209 -25.59 -31.63 0.92
C ASP A 209 -24.86 -32.47 1.98
N CYS A 210 -25.24 -32.31 3.26
CA CYS A 210 -24.67 -33.03 4.39
C CYS A 210 -25.16 -34.48 4.45
N SER A 211 -25.40 -35.12 3.32
CA SER A 211 -25.83 -36.51 3.23
C SER A 211 -24.75 -37.55 3.53
N ASP A 212 -23.47 -37.10 3.64
CA ASP A 212 -22.32 -37.99 3.86
C ASP A 212 -21.72 -37.93 5.31
N CYS A 213 -22.45 -37.34 6.27
CA CYS A 213 -22.10 -37.55 7.66
C CYS A 213 -22.76 -38.85 8.11
N GLU A 214 -22.22 -39.98 7.71
CA GLU A 214 -22.52 -41.27 8.28
C GLU A 214 -22.02 -41.27 9.73
N ASP A 215 -22.99 -41.45 10.65
CA ASP A 215 -22.75 -41.69 12.07
C ASP A 215 -21.87 -42.93 12.23
N ASP A 216 -20.57 -42.76 12.47
CA ASP A 216 -19.72 -43.84 12.96
C ASP A 216 -20.22 -44.25 14.37
N ASP A 217 -20.95 -45.36 14.40
CA ASP A 217 -21.46 -46.04 15.57
C ASP A 217 -20.36 -46.25 16.63
N LEU A 218 -20.44 -45.50 17.69
CA LEU A 218 -19.74 -45.76 18.94
C LEU A 218 -20.56 -46.74 19.82
N ASP A 219 -20.80 -47.94 19.33
CA ASP A 219 -21.31 -49.06 20.15
C ASP A 219 -20.32 -50.20 20.04
N ASP A 220 -19.37 -50.30 20.97
CA ASP A 220 -18.83 -51.54 21.53
C ASP A 220 -17.76 -51.23 22.60
N LEU A 221 -18.17 -50.84 23.75
CA LEU A 221 -17.37 -51.02 24.97
C LEU A 221 -17.93 -52.15 25.79
N ASP A 222 -17.44 -53.37 25.50
CA ASP A 222 -17.64 -54.55 26.24
C ASP A 222 -17.29 -54.40 27.73
N GLU A 223 -18.24 -54.73 28.60
CA GLU A 223 -18.05 -54.88 30.05
C GLU A 223 -17.11 -56.03 30.37
N PRO A 224 -16.15 -55.88 31.31
CA PRO A 224 -15.40 -57.02 31.82
C PRO A 224 -16.25 -57.74 32.89
N THR A 225 -16.68 -58.97 32.54
CA THR A 225 -17.25 -59.97 33.46
C THR A 225 -16.29 -60.29 34.61
N ARG A 226 -16.81 -60.13 35.83
CA ARG A 226 -16.24 -60.68 37.08
C ARG A 226 -16.34 -62.21 37.10
N SER A 227 -15.26 -62.86 37.46
CA SER A 227 -15.18 -64.10 38.25
C SER A 227 -13.86 -64.13 39.01
#